data_519e9de2744cd4ead461b69abcab9779
#
_entry.id   519e9de2744cd4ead461b69abcab9779
#
_cell.length_a   1.000
_cell.length_b   1.000
_cell.length_c   1.000
_cell.angle_alpha   90.00
_cell.angle_beta   90.00
_cell.angle_gamma   90.00
#
_symmetry.space_group_name_H-M   'P 1'
#
loop_
_entity.id
_entity.type
_entity.pdbx_description
1 polymer ?
#
loop_
_entity_poly.entity_id
_entity_poly.type
_entity_poly.pdbx_seq_one_letter_code
_entity_poly.pdbx_strand_id
1 'polypeptide(L)'
;RNKFTAPYSFVGAQRYNFSRSASKLNASDVAFVFSNKTHSLTAELNSRIGDNMNNEARISYVRVRDNREPQGDIFPAITVRKGASSMLLGTEYSSCANRLDQDIFTLSDNFSVLLGNHSLIFGTHNELYQFENLFIQNLYGAYTFNSIDDLENGVVNNYYYGRSKVDVTGRDDWAPSFGAMQLGLYAQDTWNATDRFTLTYGIRMDIPIFLDTPT
;
A
#
# COMPACT_ATOMS: atom_id res chain seq x y z
N ARG A 1 5.50 -1.04 -38.22
CA ARG A 1 4.26 -1.72 -37.76
C ARG A 1 4.04 -1.37 -36.30
N ASN A 2 2.81 -0.99 -35.94
CA ASN A 2 2.44 -0.66 -34.57
C ASN A 2 1.47 -1.69 -34.02
N LYS A 3 1.59 -1.99 -32.71
CA LYS A 3 0.65 -2.79 -31.95
C LYS A 3 0.29 -2.04 -30.69
N PHE A 4 -0.99 -1.79 -30.48
CA PHE A 4 -1.53 -1.18 -29.27
C PHE A 4 -2.25 -2.24 -28.42
N THR A 5 -2.05 -2.19 -27.10
CA THR A 5 -2.68 -3.09 -26.13
C THR A 5 -3.11 -2.27 -24.93
N ALA A 6 -4.32 -2.50 -24.41
CA ALA A 6 -4.86 -1.76 -23.27
C ALA A 6 -5.64 -2.71 -22.32
N PRO A 7 -4.94 -3.55 -21.52
CA PRO A 7 -5.58 -4.38 -20.52
C PRO A 7 -6.07 -3.58 -19.33
N TYR A 8 -7.22 -4.00 -18.79
CA TYR A 8 -7.73 -3.59 -17.50
C TYR A 8 -7.91 -4.81 -16.61
N SER A 9 -7.57 -4.68 -15.32
CA SER A 9 -7.85 -5.70 -14.33
C SER A 9 -8.48 -5.09 -13.07
N PHE A 10 -9.32 -5.89 -12.44
CA PHE A 10 -9.91 -5.59 -11.14
C PHE A 10 -9.69 -6.77 -10.20
N VAL A 11 -9.22 -6.49 -9.00
CA VAL A 11 -9.11 -7.46 -7.90
C VAL A 11 -9.87 -6.91 -6.71
N GLY A 12 -10.85 -7.68 -6.23
CA GLY A 12 -11.57 -7.41 -4.99
C GLY A 12 -11.32 -8.56 -4.02
N ALA A 13 -10.89 -8.26 -2.81
CA ALA A 13 -10.66 -9.25 -1.77
C ALA A 13 -11.23 -8.77 -0.44
N GLN A 14 -11.75 -9.71 0.35
CA GLN A 14 -12.21 -9.46 1.71
C GLN A 14 -11.70 -10.57 2.63
N ARG A 15 -11.33 -10.19 3.84
CA ARG A 15 -10.95 -11.12 4.88
C ARG A 15 -11.63 -10.74 6.18
N TYR A 16 -12.39 -11.67 6.73
CA TYR A 16 -12.94 -11.55 8.07
C TYR A 16 -11.86 -11.88 9.10
N ASN A 17 -11.59 -10.94 9.98
CA ASN A 17 -10.59 -11.07 11.05
C ASN A 17 -11.29 -11.23 12.39
N PHE A 18 -11.21 -12.42 12.93
CA PHE A 18 -11.73 -12.78 14.23
C PHE A 18 -10.95 -13.96 14.80
N SER A 19 -10.55 -13.90 16.05
CA SER A 19 -9.83 -14.97 16.69
C SER A 19 -10.29 -15.19 18.11
N ARG A 20 -10.28 -16.43 18.55
CA ARG A 20 -10.46 -16.87 19.95
C ARG A 20 -9.41 -17.91 20.29
N SER A 21 -9.06 -18.02 21.57
CA SER A 21 -8.17 -19.07 22.07
C SER A 21 -8.59 -19.47 23.48
N ALA A 22 -7.93 -20.48 24.05
CA ALA A 22 -8.19 -20.91 25.43
C ALA A 22 -7.94 -19.80 26.46
N SER A 23 -7.09 -18.83 26.17
CA SER A 23 -6.76 -17.70 27.05
C SER A 23 -7.32 -16.35 26.59
N LYS A 24 -7.97 -16.29 25.42
CA LYS A 24 -8.55 -15.05 24.87
C LYS A 24 -9.98 -15.27 24.42
N LEU A 25 -10.92 -14.68 25.12
CA LEU A 25 -12.32 -14.61 24.71
C LEU A 25 -12.58 -13.25 24.06
N ASN A 26 -12.71 -13.23 22.73
CA ASN A 26 -13.11 -12.03 21.99
C ASN A 26 -14.63 -12.07 21.75
N ALA A 27 -15.32 -10.99 22.06
CA ALA A 27 -16.70 -10.78 21.64
C ALA A 27 -16.76 -10.52 20.12
N SER A 28 -17.93 -10.66 19.50
CA SER A 28 -18.10 -10.55 18.04
C SER A 28 -17.79 -9.15 17.49
N ASP A 29 -18.00 -8.11 18.29
CA ASP A 29 -17.75 -6.71 17.96
C ASP A 29 -16.26 -6.36 17.87
N VAL A 30 -15.35 -7.19 18.42
CA VAL A 30 -13.90 -7.09 18.20
C VAL A 30 -13.50 -7.46 16.76
N ALA A 31 -14.37 -8.17 16.05
CA ALA A 31 -14.10 -8.56 14.68
C ALA A 31 -14.12 -7.38 13.72
N PHE A 32 -13.35 -7.46 12.64
CA PHE A 32 -13.40 -6.52 11.55
C PHE A 32 -13.22 -7.22 10.20
N VAL A 33 -13.73 -6.59 9.14
CA VAL A 33 -13.47 -7.01 7.76
C VAL A 33 -12.37 -6.14 7.18
N PHE A 34 -11.29 -6.76 6.76
CA PHE A 34 -10.30 -6.13 5.89
C PHE A 34 -10.75 -6.31 4.44
N SER A 35 -10.93 -5.22 3.73
CA SER A 35 -11.27 -5.20 2.32
C SER A 35 -10.16 -4.52 1.50
N ASN A 36 -9.88 -5.08 0.33
CA ASN A 36 -8.99 -4.50 -0.68
C ASN A 36 -9.72 -4.43 -2.01
N LYS A 37 -9.60 -3.29 -2.70
CA LYS A 37 -10.05 -3.11 -4.07
C LYS A 37 -8.90 -2.52 -4.88
N THR A 38 -8.43 -3.28 -5.87
CA THR A 38 -7.36 -2.85 -6.76
C THR A 38 -7.88 -2.78 -8.19
N HIS A 39 -7.75 -1.62 -8.81
CA HIS A 39 -7.97 -1.39 -10.23
C HIS A 39 -6.62 -1.14 -10.90
N SER A 40 -6.37 -1.78 -12.04
CA SER A 40 -5.17 -1.58 -12.83
C SER A 40 -5.53 -1.40 -14.31
N LEU A 41 -5.11 -0.29 -14.89
CA LEU A 41 -5.22 0.02 -16.30
C LEU A 41 -3.82 0.21 -16.87
N THR A 42 -3.53 -0.43 -17.98
CA THR A 42 -2.28 -0.26 -18.71
C THR A 42 -2.58 0.07 -20.17
N ALA A 43 -1.83 0.95 -20.78
CA ALA A 43 -1.80 1.17 -22.22
C ALA A 43 -0.36 1.00 -22.69
N GLU A 44 -0.17 0.19 -23.71
CA GLU A 44 1.13 -0.14 -24.29
C GLU A 44 1.10 0.03 -25.80
N LEU A 45 2.11 0.70 -26.32
CA LEU A 45 2.33 0.87 -27.75
C LEU A 45 3.70 0.29 -28.12
N ASN A 46 3.69 -0.80 -28.86
CA ASN A 46 4.88 -1.38 -29.48
C ASN A 46 4.99 -0.92 -30.93
N SER A 47 6.09 -0.27 -31.29
CA SER A 47 6.35 0.32 -32.60
C SER A 47 7.63 -0.25 -33.19
N ARG A 48 7.53 -1.02 -34.27
CA ARG A 48 8.68 -1.40 -35.09
C ARG A 48 9.00 -0.28 -36.07
N ILE A 49 10.23 0.23 -36.01
CA ILE A 49 10.74 1.35 -36.82
C ILE A 49 11.87 0.82 -37.73
N GLY A 50 11.58 0.70 -39.00
CA GLY A 50 12.49 0.01 -39.91
C GLY A 50 12.66 -1.47 -39.59
N ASP A 51 13.84 -2.01 -39.84
CA ASP A 51 14.14 -3.43 -39.64
C ASP A 51 14.91 -3.73 -38.34
N ASN A 52 15.53 -2.73 -37.77
CA ASN A 52 16.47 -2.88 -36.67
C ASN A 52 16.14 -2.06 -35.42
N MET A 53 15.01 -1.34 -35.39
CA MET A 53 14.63 -0.54 -34.23
C MET A 53 13.23 -0.91 -33.75
N ASN A 54 13.05 -0.87 -32.43
CA ASN A 54 11.75 -1.05 -31.78
C ASN A 54 11.60 -0.04 -30.65
N ASN A 55 10.38 0.46 -30.44
CA ASN A 55 10.03 1.25 -29.29
C ASN A 55 8.84 0.62 -28.57
N GLU A 56 8.93 0.50 -27.26
CA GLU A 56 7.86 0.07 -26.37
C GLU A 56 7.56 1.19 -25.36
N ALA A 57 6.47 1.90 -25.59
CA ALA A 57 5.96 2.91 -24.66
C ALA A 57 4.80 2.32 -23.84
N ARG A 58 4.83 2.49 -22.52
CA ARG A 58 3.81 1.99 -21.60
C ARG A 58 3.43 3.05 -20.59
N ILE A 59 2.14 3.22 -20.38
CA ILE A 59 1.56 4.02 -19.30
C ILE A 59 0.65 3.10 -18.49
N SER A 60 0.76 3.13 -17.16
CA SER A 60 -0.16 2.41 -16.29
C SER A 60 -0.66 3.28 -15.15
N TYR A 61 -1.86 2.96 -14.68
CA TYR A 61 -2.47 3.52 -13.50
C TYR A 61 -3.00 2.39 -12.61
N VAL A 62 -2.54 2.37 -11.37
CA VAL A 62 -3.01 1.42 -10.36
C VAL A 62 -3.63 2.20 -9.21
N ARG A 63 -4.87 1.84 -8.87
CA ARG A 63 -5.60 2.40 -7.75
C ARG A 63 -5.87 1.30 -6.73
N VAL A 64 -5.33 1.44 -5.52
CA VAL A 64 -5.53 0.52 -4.39
C VAL A 64 -6.32 1.23 -3.31
N ARG A 65 -7.34 0.56 -2.77
CA ARG A 65 -8.16 1.04 -1.65
C ARG A 65 -8.27 -0.07 -0.62
N ASP A 66 -7.56 0.11 0.48
CA ASP A 66 -7.58 -0.77 1.64
C ASP A 66 -8.44 -0.16 2.74
N ASN A 67 -9.34 -0.95 3.30
CA ASN A 67 -10.20 -0.48 4.38
C ASN A 67 -10.38 -1.58 5.44
N ARG A 68 -10.64 -1.16 6.68
CA ARG A 68 -10.97 -2.06 7.79
C ARG A 68 -12.27 -1.59 8.43
N GLU A 69 -13.29 -2.43 8.36
CA GLU A 69 -14.64 -2.14 8.80
C GLU A 69 -14.95 -2.93 10.07
N PRO A 70 -15.21 -2.28 11.22
CA PRO A 70 -15.65 -2.96 12.44
C PRO A 70 -16.97 -3.68 12.21
N GLN A 71 -17.17 -4.80 12.91
CA GLN A 71 -18.38 -5.64 12.76
C GLN A 71 -19.52 -5.26 13.71
N GLY A 72 -19.36 -4.21 14.47
CA GLY A 72 -20.39 -3.67 15.37
C GLY A 72 -20.42 -2.15 15.34
N ASP A 73 -21.25 -1.56 16.16
CA ASP A 73 -21.24 -0.13 16.43
C ASP A 73 -19.91 0.28 17.04
N ILE A 74 -19.45 1.50 16.72
CA ILE A 74 -18.24 2.05 17.29
C ILE A 74 -18.39 2.19 18.81
N PHE A 75 -17.55 1.47 19.53
CA PHE A 75 -17.53 1.44 20.99
C PHE A 75 -16.08 1.33 21.47
N PRO A 76 -15.67 1.96 22.59
CA PRO A 76 -14.31 1.83 23.10
C PRO A 76 -13.90 0.37 23.32
N ALA A 77 -12.66 0.04 22.99
CA ALA A 77 -12.12 -1.29 23.29
C ALA A 77 -12.07 -1.52 24.81
N ILE A 78 -12.55 -2.66 25.28
CA ILE A 78 -12.50 -3.05 26.70
C ILE A 78 -11.73 -4.36 26.79
N THR A 79 -10.65 -4.36 27.56
CA THR A 79 -9.89 -5.56 27.91
C THR A 79 -10.06 -5.84 29.40
N VAL A 80 -10.63 -6.99 29.72
CA VAL A 80 -10.74 -7.48 31.10
C VAL A 80 -9.80 -8.66 31.29
N ARG A 81 -8.92 -8.58 32.27
CA ARG A 81 -7.95 -9.64 32.60
C ARG A 81 -8.47 -10.57 33.69
N LYS A 82 -8.08 -11.83 33.60
CA LYS A 82 -8.30 -12.83 34.68
C LYS A 82 -7.10 -13.77 34.69
N GLY A 83 -6.10 -13.44 35.53
CA GLY A 83 -4.83 -14.16 35.55
C GLY A 83 -4.13 -14.06 34.17
N ALA A 84 -3.82 -15.21 33.57
CA ALA A 84 -3.21 -15.29 32.24
C ALA A 84 -4.23 -15.17 31.08
N SER A 85 -5.52 -15.07 31.37
CA SER A 85 -6.59 -14.97 30.37
C SER A 85 -7.12 -13.55 30.26
N SER A 86 -7.75 -13.25 29.14
CA SER A 86 -8.40 -11.96 28.89
C SER A 86 -9.69 -12.11 28.09
N MET A 87 -10.61 -11.18 28.33
CA MET A 87 -11.80 -10.97 27.52
C MET A 87 -11.69 -9.60 26.83
N LEU A 88 -11.99 -9.55 25.54
CA LEU A 88 -11.98 -8.33 24.73
C LEU A 88 -13.40 -8.07 24.21
N LEU A 89 -13.83 -6.82 24.35
CA LEU A 89 -15.13 -6.28 23.92
C LEU A 89 -14.89 -4.98 23.17
N GLY A 90 -15.87 -4.55 22.36
CA GLY A 90 -15.84 -3.27 21.67
C GLY A 90 -14.99 -3.28 20.38
N THR A 91 -14.85 -2.11 19.79
CA THR A 91 -14.12 -1.95 18.52
C THR A 91 -12.63 -2.26 18.71
N GLU A 92 -12.06 -3.09 17.84
CA GLU A 92 -10.63 -3.42 17.88
C GLU A 92 -9.77 -2.16 17.81
N TYR A 93 -8.88 -1.99 18.79
CA TYR A 93 -8.20 -0.72 19.08
C TYR A 93 -7.12 -0.31 18.06
N SER A 94 -6.59 -1.24 17.29
CA SER A 94 -5.43 -1.02 16.42
C SER A 94 -5.78 -0.99 14.93
N SER A 95 -6.81 -1.72 14.51
CA SER A 95 -7.09 -1.96 13.09
C SER A 95 -8.24 -1.10 12.53
N CYS A 96 -9.21 -0.70 13.36
CA CYS A 96 -10.42 -0.06 12.84
C CYS A 96 -10.24 1.41 12.41
N ALA A 97 -9.21 2.10 12.88
CA ALA A 97 -8.78 3.39 12.36
C ALA A 97 -7.51 3.24 11.51
N ASN A 98 -7.59 2.40 10.48
CA ASN A 98 -6.46 2.06 9.62
C ASN A 98 -6.95 1.86 8.18
N ARG A 99 -6.52 2.76 7.28
CA ARG A 99 -6.83 2.77 5.86
C ARG A 99 -5.62 3.25 5.07
N LEU A 100 -5.30 2.58 3.98
CA LEU A 100 -4.27 3.02 3.06
C LEU A 100 -4.84 3.11 1.64
N ASP A 101 -4.96 4.33 1.15
CA ASP A 101 -5.33 4.62 -0.22
C ASP A 101 -4.07 4.94 -1.02
N GLN A 102 -3.95 4.35 -2.21
CA GLN A 102 -2.80 4.51 -3.08
C GLN A 102 -3.26 4.74 -4.52
N ASP A 103 -2.68 5.73 -5.17
CA ASP A 103 -2.79 5.98 -6.59
C ASP A 103 -1.37 6.02 -7.18
N ILE A 104 -1.09 5.15 -8.16
CA ILE A 104 0.24 4.96 -8.73
C ILE A 104 0.15 5.13 -10.25
N PHE A 105 0.87 6.11 -10.76
CA PHE A 105 1.05 6.30 -12.21
C PHE A 105 2.45 5.87 -12.59
N THR A 106 2.56 5.05 -13.63
CA THR A 106 3.85 4.61 -14.17
C THR A 106 3.93 4.98 -15.64
N LEU A 107 5.05 5.57 -16.04
CA LEU A 107 5.44 5.79 -17.43
C LEU A 107 6.76 5.08 -17.68
N SER A 108 6.79 4.17 -18.64
CA SER A 108 8.02 3.56 -19.11
C SER A 108 8.12 3.64 -20.63
N ASP A 109 9.34 3.83 -21.12
CA ASP A 109 9.65 3.79 -22.54
C ASP A 109 10.98 3.07 -22.75
N ASN A 110 11.00 2.12 -23.68
CA ASN A 110 12.15 1.35 -24.08
C ASN A 110 12.39 1.50 -25.58
N PHE A 111 13.45 2.18 -25.93
CA PHE A 111 13.92 2.22 -27.32
C PHE A 111 15.06 1.23 -27.50
N SER A 112 14.89 0.30 -28.42
CA SER A 112 15.90 -0.70 -28.74
C SER A 112 16.36 -0.60 -30.18
N VAL A 113 17.66 -0.81 -30.42
CA VAL A 113 18.28 -0.78 -31.74
C VAL A 113 19.32 -1.88 -31.89
N LEU A 114 19.27 -2.58 -33.01
CA LEU A 114 20.25 -3.58 -33.40
C LEU A 114 21.29 -2.95 -34.35
N LEU A 115 22.57 -2.94 -33.95
CA LEU A 115 23.70 -2.38 -34.69
C LEU A 115 24.80 -3.45 -34.83
N GLY A 116 24.74 -4.21 -35.91
CA GLY A 116 25.68 -5.33 -36.11
C GLY A 116 25.53 -6.37 -34.99
N ASN A 117 26.60 -6.55 -34.20
CA ASN A 117 26.63 -7.51 -33.10
C ASN A 117 26.14 -6.91 -31.75
N HIS A 118 25.67 -5.67 -31.73
CA HIS A 118 25.19 -4.96 -30.56
C HIS A 118 23.68 -4.87 -30.53
N SER A 119 23.07 -5.13 -29.37
CA SER A 119 21.66 -4.87 -29.08
C SER A 119 21.58 -3.82 -27.97
N LEU A 120 21.37 -2.59 -28.38
CA LEU A 120 21.29 -1.44 -27.48
C LEU A 120 19.84 -1.22 -27.01
N ILE A 121 19.69 -0.90 -25.74
CA ILE A 121 18.42 -0.47 -25.14
C ILE A 121 18.67 0.85 -24.40
N PHE A 122 17.82 1.84 -24.66
CA PHE A 122 17.74 3.09 -23.91
C PHE A 122 16.34 3.19 -23.34
N GLY A 123 16.22 3.49 -22.06
CA GLY A 123 14.90 3.51 -21.48
C GLY A 123 14.75 4.47 -20.31
N THR A 124 13.49 4.70 -19.99
CA THR A 124 13.06 5.42 -18.80
C THR A 124 11.98 4.64 -18.08
N HIS A 125 11.97 4.73 -16.76
CA HIS A 125 10.91 4.17 -15.92
C HIS A 125 10.63 5.16 -14.79
N ASN A 126 9.44 5.76 -14.81
CA ASN A 126 9.07 6.83 -13.91
C ASN A 126 7.79 6.44 -13.19
N GLU A 127 7.74 6.66 -11.87
CA GLU A 127 6.59 6.36 -11.05
C GLU A 127 6.20 7.60 -10.25
N LEU A 128 4.91 7.90 -10.23
CA LEU A 128 4.30 8.93 -9.39
C LEU A 128 3.35 8.25 -8.42
N TYR A 129 3.61 8.42 -7.14
CA TYR A 129 2.84 7.85 -6.04
C TYR A 129 2.06 8.96 -5.34
N GLN A 130 0.78 8.69 -5.06
CA GLN A 130 -0.03 9.47 -4.16
C GLN A 130 -0.59 8.54 -3.10
N PHE A 131 -0.35 8.86 -1.82
CA PHE A 131 -0.78 8.07 -0.68
C PHE A 131 -1.70 8.90 0.22
N GLU A 132 -2.71 8.25 0.81
CA GLU A 132 -3.43 8.72 1.98
C GLU A 132 -3.41 7.58 3.01
N ASN A 133 -2.81 7.82 4.18
CA ASN A 133 -2.60 6.79 5.20
C ASN A 133 -3.21 7.20 6.53
N LEU A 134 -4.35 6.61 6.88
CA LEU A 134 -4.93 6.70 8.20
C LEU A 134 -4.38 5.56 9.06
N PHE A 135 -3.71 5.87 10.15
CA PHE A 135 -3.35 4.88 11.16
C PHE A 135 -3.29 5.54 12.54
N ILE A 136 -4.39 5.43 13.29
CA ILE A 136 -4.50 5.98 14.64
C ILE A 136 -4.95 4.87 15.58
N GLN A 137 -4.01 4.38 16.39
CA GLN A 137 -4.35 3.41 17.44
C GLN A 137 -5.18 4.08 18.54
N ASN A 138 -6.13 3.33 19.10
CA ASN A 138 -7.02 3.76 20.18
C ASN A 138 -7.86 5.01 19.85
N LEU A 139 -8.16 5.29 18.57
CA LEU A 139 -8.98 6.44 18.19
C LEU A 139 -10.34 6.45 18.90
N TYR A 140 -10.91 5.29 19.14
CA TYR A 140 -12.21 5.14 19.81
C TYR A 140 -12.09 4.94 21.34
N GLY A 141 -10.88 5.05 21.88
CA GLY A 141 -10.57 4.77 23.28
C GLY A 141 -10.34 3.28 23.56
N ALA A 142 -9.53 2.99 24.56
CA ALA A 142 -9.30 1.62 25.04
C ALA A 142 -9.12 1.60 26.55
N TYR A 143 -9.93 0.77 27.24
CA TYR A 143 -9.91 0.56 28.68
C TYR A 143 -9.35 -0.81 29.01
N THR A 144 -8.56 -0.89 30.07
CA THR A 144 -8.10 -2.16 30.64
C THR A 144 -8.51 -2.27 32.10
N PHE A 145 -9.08 -3.42 32.46
CA PHE A 145 -9.46 -3.77 33.82
C PHE A 145 -8.68 -5.04 34.24
N ASN A 146 -8.25 -5.11 35.51
CA ASN A 146 -7.47 -6.26 35.99
C ASN A 146 -8.35 -7.45 36.41
N SER A 147 -9.65 -7.20 36.61
CA SER A 147 -10.65 -8.22 37.00
C SER A 147 -12.04 -7.84 36.49
N ILE A 148 -12.97 -8.81 36.59
CA ILE A 148 -14.39 -8.58 36.36
C ILE A 148 -14.97 -7.62 37.39
N ASP A 149 -14.56 -7.79 38.66
CA ASP A 149 -14.99 -6.94 39.77
C ASP A 149 -14.57 -5.48 39.56
N ASP A 150 -13.37 -5.26 39.00
CA ASP A 150 -12.90 -3.90 38.61
C ASP A 150 -13.78 -3.30 37.51
N LEU A 151 -14.18 -4.11 36.53
CA LEU A 151 -15.12 -3.66 35.51
C LEU A 151 -16.48 -3.30 36.08
N GLU A 152 -17.05 -4.13 36.94
CA GLU A 152 -18.34 -3.91 37.59
C GLU A 152 -18.35 -2.66 38.48
N ASN A 153 -17.23 -2.37 39.12
CA ASN A 153 -17.07 -1.22 40.03
C ASN A 153 -16.48 0.02 39.28
N GLY A 154 -16.21 -0.07 37.99
CA GLY A 154 -15.65 1.02 37.21
C GLY A 154 -14.19 1.40 37.55
N VAL A 155 -13.43 0.46 38.13
CA VAL A 155 -12.04 0.65 38.56
C VAL A 155 -11.11 0.40 37.37
N VAL A 156 -10.82 1.43 36.60
CA VAL A 156 -9.98 1.36 35.39
C VAL A 156 -8.52 1.23 35.78
N ASN A 157 -7.83 0.23 35.21
CA ASN A 157 -6.38 0.09 35.35
C ASN A 157 -5.62 1.00 34.41
N ASN A 158 -5.97 0.99 33.10
CA ASN A 158 -5.39 1.88 32.09
C ASN A 158 -6.46 2.36 31.12
N TYR A 159 -6.29 3.59 30.66
CA TYR A 159 -7.04 4.17 29.55
C TYR A 159 -6.06 4.69 28.50
N TYR A 160 -6.32 4.35 27.25
CA TYR A 160 -5.57 4.82 26.09
C TYR A 160 -6.51 5.54 25.12
N TYR A 161 -6.06 6.65 24.61
CA TYR A 161 -6.77 7.42 23.59
C TYR A 161 -5.76 8.02 22.60
N GLY A 162 -5.96 7.76 21.32
CA GLY A 162 -5.14 8.32 20.25
C GLY A 162 -5.97 9.23 19.36
N ARG A 163 -5.37 10.33 18.94
CA ARG A 163 -5.98 11.25 17.96
C ARG A 163 -4.90 12.00 17.19
N SER A 164 -5.24 12.54 16.03
CA SER A 164 -4.39 13.53 15.38
C SER A 164 -4.37 14.85 16.16
N LYS A 165 -3.40 15.71 15.88
CA LYS A 165 -3.31 17.05 16.47
C LYS A 165 -4.37 17.96 15.85
N VAL A 166 -5.55 18.05 16.45
CA VAL A 166 -6.69 18.84 15.95
C VAL A 166 -6.32 20.30 15.67
N ASP A 167 -5.43 20.88 16.47
CA ASP A 167 -4.95 22.28 16.31
C ASP A 167 -4.21 22.48 14.96
N VAL A 168 -3.67 21.41 14.39
CA VAL A 168 -2.94 21.41 13.11
C VAL A 168 -3.81 20.89 11.97
N THR A 169 -4.58 19.83 12.22
CA THR A 169 -5.28 19.04 11.18
C THR A 169 -6.76 19.38 11.07
N GLY A 170 -7.33 20.06 12.07
CA GLY A 170 -8.76 20.41 12.14
C GLY A 170 -9.68 19.25 12.50
N ARG A 171 -9.18 18.03 12.64
CA ARG A 171 -9.95 16.82 12.96
C ARG A 171 -9.10 15.78 13.69
N ASP A 172 -9.71 14.93 14.51
CA ASP A 172 -9.04 13.92 15.33
C ASP A 172 -8.73 12.62 14.57
N ASP A 173 -9.42 12.36 13.47
CA ASP A 173 -9.25 11.21 12.57
C ASP A 173 -8.54 11.56 11.25
N TRP A 174 -7.68 12.57 11.25
CA TRP A 174 -7.02 13.03 10.05
C TRP A 174 -6.02 12.01 9.48
N ALA A 175 -6.11 11.78 8.16
CA ALA A 175 -5.21 10.92 7.40
C ALA A 175 -4.21 11.78 6.61
N PRO A 176 -2.91 11.69 6.87
CA PRO A 176 -1.91 12.38 6.06
C PRO A 176 -1.94 11.88 4.61
N SER A 177 -1.87 12.84 3.68
CA SER A 177 -1.72 12.59 2.25
C SER A 177 -0.38 13.13 1.81
N PHE A 178 0.37 12.34 1.05
CA PHE A 178 1.67 12.73 0.54
C PHE A 178 1.96 12.08 -0.80
N GLY A 179 2.79 12.75 -1.60
CA GLY A 179 3.25 12.30 -2.91
C GLY A 179 4.74 12.01 -2.93
N ALA A 180 5.12 11.05 -3.74
CA ALA A 180 6.50 10.74 -4.07
C ALA A 180 6.63 10.44 -5.56
N MET A 181 7.80 10.71 -6.12
CA MET A 181 8.11 10.38 -7.51
C MET A 181 9.47 9.70 -7.58
N GLN A 182 9.59 8.73 -8.46
CA GLN A 182 10.86 8.12 -8.82
C GLN A 182 11.07 8.31 -10.33
N LEU A 183 12.20 8.92 -10.69
CA LEU A 183 12.64 9.03 -12.08
C LEU A 183 13.77 8.04 -12.33
N GLY A 184 13.66 7.22 -13.36
CA GLY A 184 14.67 6.25 -13.74
C GLY A 184 15.07 6.39 -15.19
N LEU A 185 16.38 6.47 -15.46
CA LEU A 185 16.97 6.44 -16.79
C LEU A 185 17.99 5.31 -16.87
N TYR A 186 18.03 4.59 -17.98
CA TYR A 186 18.97 3.50 -18.17
C TYR A 186 19.39 3.32 -19.62
N ALA A 187 20.57 2.76 -19.79
CA ALA A 187 21.09 2.29 -21.06
C ALA A 187 21.78 0.94 -20.85
N GLN A 188 21.59 0.03 -21.78
CA GLN A 188 22.19 -1.32 -21.78
C GLN A 188 22.64 -1.68 -23.18
N ASP A 189 23.74 -2.42 -23.26
CA ASP A 189 24.19 -3.09 -24.48
C ASP A 189 24.33 -4.59 -24.22
N THR A 190 23.89 -5.38 -25.16
CA THR A 190 24.19 -6.81 -25.27
C THR A 190 25.03 -7.00 -26.51
N TRP A 191 26.33 -7.23 -26.29
CA TRP A 191 27.33 -7.41 -27.34
C TRP A 191 27.61 -8.89 -27.57
N ASN A 192 27.29 -9.38 -28.75
CA ASN A 192 27.67 -10.71 -29.24
C ASN A 192 29.09 -10.63 -29.83
N ALA A 193 30.10 -10.68 -28.95
CA ALA A 193 31.49 -10.50 -29.34
C ALA A 193 32.00 -11.65 -30.24
N THR A 194 31.48 -12.86 -30.03
CA THR A 194 31.74 -14.06 -30.87
C THR A 194 30.49 -14.95 -30.82
N ASP A 195 30.44 -16.00 -31.66
CA ASP A 195 29.36 -17.02 -31.66
C ASP A 195 29.23 -17.75 -30.31
N ARG A 196 30.19 -17.64 -29.41
CA ARG A 196 30.25 -18.33 -28.12
C ARG A 196 30.34 -17.41 -26.92
N PHE A 197 30.49 -16.12 -27.14
CA PHE A 197 30.65 -15.16 -26.06
C PHE A 197 29.78 -13.94 -26.27
N THR A 198 28.83 -13.73 -25.35
CA THR A 198 27.98 -12.58 -25.26
C THR A 198 28.24 -11.85 -23.94
N LEU A 199 28.37 -10.52 -24.00
CA LEU A 199 28.55 -9.66 -22.84
C LEU A 199 27.38 -8.68 -22.78
N THR A 200 26.70 -8.64 -21.60
CA THR A 200 25.68 -7.62 -21.33
C THR A 200 26.17 -6.67 -20.25
N TYR A 201 26.09 -5.38 -20.50
CA TYR A 201 26.48 -4.33 -19.56
C TYR A 201 25.53 -3.13 -19.71
N GLY A 202 25.45 -2.32 -18.65
CA GLY A 202 24.56 -1.15 -18.67
C GLY A 202 24.76 -0.27 -17.45
N ILE A 203 24.05 0.85 -17.48
CA ILE A 203 23.98 1.81 -16.38
C ILE A 203 22.54 2.21 -16.16
N ARG A 204 22.18 2.42 -14.90
CA ARG A 204 20.87 2.96 -14.48
C ARG A 204 21.08 4.04 -13.42
N MET A 205 20.30 5.09 -13.51
CA MET A 205 20.20 6.15 -12.51
C MET A 205 18.75 6.27 -12.07
N ASP A 206 18.53 6.24 -10.76
CA ASP A 206 17.21 6.45 -10.14
C ASP A 206 17.29 7.66 -9.21
N ILE A 207 16.31 8.57 -9.35
CA ILE A 207 16.21 9.81 -8.58
C ILE A 207 14.87 9.79 -7.83
N PRO A 208 14.86 9.53 -6.52
CA PRO A 208 13.67 9.68 -5.70
C PRO A 208 13.42 11.16 -5.39
N ILE A 209 12.16 11.58 -5.45
CA ILE A 209 11.71 12.95 -5.18
C ILE A 209 10.49 12.86 -4.27
N PHE A 210 10.55 13.53 -3.11
CA PHE A 210 9.38 13.72 -2.25
C PHE A 210 8.70 15.02 -2.67
N LEU A 211 7.39 14.94 -2.94
CA LEU A 211 6.61 16.08 -3.42
C LEU A 211 6.09 16.94 -2.29
N ASP A 212 6.00 16.38 -1.10
CA ASP A 212 5.50 17.03 0.10
C ASP A 212 6.60 17.12 1.16
N THR A 213 6.59 18.19 1.93
CA THR A 213 7.44 18.32 3.12
C THR A 213 6.74 17.59 4.28
N PRO A 214 7.42 16.69 5.00
CA PRO A 214 6.87 16.09 6.21
C PRO A 214 6.52 17.17 7.24
N THR A 215 5.30 17.12 7.78
CA THR A 215 4.79 18.04 8.81
C THR A 215 4.83 17.39 10.18
#